data_5fafeae8d02222cb27f44e2f1f42fd11
#
_entry.id   5fafeae8d02222cb27f44e2f1f42fd11
#
_cell.length_a   1.000
_cell.length_b   1.000
_cell.length_c   1.000
_cell.angle_alpha   90.00
_cell.angle_beta   90.00
_cell.angle_gamma   90.00
#
_symmetry.space_group_name_H-M   'P 1'
#
loop_
_entity.id
_entity.type
_entity.pdbx_description
1 polymer ?
#
loop_
_entity_poly.entity_id
_entity_poly.type
_entity_poly.pdbx_seq_one_letter_code
_entity_poly.pdbx_strand_id
1 'polypeptide(L)'
;MIRIKRLLILWLLLSLVSPSKSQVRPQPVEIAEYACLHTDAGKDSLQFPGDTAAFMTFYRKLERLFTEGEGSVNILHIGGSHVQAGFFSHRVRSHFAMIDPSVVGGRGMLFPYVTLGTNAPKSYSLTSQGVWTGQRCLARSLEAPLGLSGALVTTRDTLARLKLVLSSLEPWKVSRLRVLGEAESDSITPVLVCGENLICPSFPDEKPGYCFDLPSGADTCTITFSGIWQDSLGFRVRGILPEGHLSGITYTASGINGAAVPSWLSCSKFEEELAVLPPDLVIFGIGINDANVLPQKFDKEAF
;
A
#
# COMPACT_ATOMS: atom_id res chain seq x y z
N MET A 1 -42.35 -12.16 -47.47
CA MET A 1 -42.58 -12.83 -46.17
C MET A 1 -41.38 -13.63 -45.61
N ILE A 2 -40.40 -13.99 -46.41
CA ILE A 2 -39.24 -14.84 -45.95
C ILE A 2 -38.11 -14.04 -45.28
N ARG A 3 -37.98 -12.74 -45.56
CA ARG A 3 -36.90 -11.90 -44.97
C ARG A 3 -37.17 -11.47 -43.49
N ILE A 4 -38.40 -11.36 -43.08
CA ILE A 4 -38.74 -10.93 -41.71
C ILE A 4 -38.54 -12.07 -40.70
N LYS A 5 -38.78 -13.32 -41.08
CA LYS A 5 -38.58 -14.48 -40.20
C LYS A 5 -37.09 -14.72 -39.88
N ARG A 6 -36.16 -14.38 -40.79
CA ARG A 6 -34.71 -14.53 -40.52
C ARG A 6 -34.16 -13.48 -39.56
N LEU A 7 -34.72 -12.28 -39.59
CA LEU A 7 -34.32 -11.23 -38.62
C LEU A 7 -34.81 -11.52 -37.20
N LEU A 8 -36.01 -12.08 -37.07
CA LEU A 8 -36.56 -12.46 -35.75
C LEU A 8 -35.80 -13.61 -35.10
N ILE A 9 -35.34 -14.61 -35.89
CA ILE A 9 -34.56 -15.72 -35.39
C ILE A 9 -33.16 -15.25 -34.98
N LEU A 10 -32.56 -14.29 -35.70
CA LEU A 10 -31.26 -13.71 -35.31
C LEU A 10 -31.37 -12.88 -34.03
N TRP A 11 -32.48 -12.19 -33.81
CA TRP A 11 -32.76 -11.43 -32.58
C TRP A 11 -33.00 -12.35 -31.38
N LEU A 12 -33.70 -13.47 -31.57
CA LEU A 12 -33.89 -14.48 -30.52
C LEU A 12 -32.59 -15.21 -30.14
N LEU A 13 -31.69 -15.41 -31.09
CA LEU A 13 -30.35 -16.02 -30.81
C LEU A 13 -29.39 -15.05 -30.12
N LEU A 14 -29.49 -13.76 -30.37
CA LEU A 14 -28.71 -12.72 -29.68
C LEU A 14 -29.22 -12.44 -28.25
N SER A 15 -30.48 -12.70 -27.95
CA SER A 15 -31.05 -12.54 -26.60
C SER A 15 -30.77 -13.75 -25.68
N LEU A 16 -30.21 -14.85 -26.20
CA LEU A 16 -29.83 -16.03 -25.42
C LEU A 16 -28.34 -16.01 -25.00
N VAL A 17 -27.57 -15.05 -25.49
CA VAL A 17 -26.21 -14.79 -25.00
C VAL A 17 -26.28 -13.70 -23.91
N SER A 18 -26.98 -14.00 -22.82
CA SER A 18 -26.68 -13.33 -21.57
C SER A 18 -25.25 -13.73 -21.22
N PRO A 19 -24.33 -12.78 -20.94
CA PRO A 19 -23.07 -13.15 -20.36
C PRO A 19 -23.42 -13.84 -19.03
N SER A 20 -23.30 -15.16 -18.98
CA SER A 20 -23.31 -15.89 -17.73
C SER A 20 -22.14 -15.33 -16.95
N LYS A 21 -22.41 -14.45 -15.99
CA LYS A 21 -21.44 -14.12 -14.95
C LYS A 21 -21.11 -15.49 -14.33
N SER A 22 -19.95 -16.02 -14.71
CA SER A 22 -19.40 -17.18 -14.06
C SER A 22 -19.27 -16.81 -12.59
N GLN A 23 -20.19 -17.28 -11.79
CA GLN A 23 -19.98 -17.30 -10.35
C GLN A 23 -18.82 -18.28 -10.12
N VAL A 24 -17.61 -17.77 -10.15
CA VAL A 24 -16.45 -18.49 -9.64
C VAL A 24 -16.73 -18.64 -8.14
N ARG A 25 -17.29 -19.78 -7.78
CA ARG A 25 -17.35 -20.16 -6.35
C ARG A 25 -15.90 -20.20 -5.87
N PRO A 26 -15.56 -19.43 -4.83
CA PRO A 26 -14.22 -19.55 -4.25
C PRO A 26 -13.99 -21.03 -3.95
N GLN A 27 -12.97 -21.61 -4.57
CA GLN A 27 -12.54 -22.95 -4.21
C GLN A 27 -12.11 -22.89 -2.74
N PRO A 28 -12.51 -23.88 -1.92
CA PRO A 28 -12.01 -23.97 -0.56
C PRO A 28 -10.48 -23.89 -0.62
N VAL A 29 -9.89 -22.99 0.13
CA VAL A 29 -8.44 -22.91 0.25
C VAL A 29 -8.02 -24.22 0.90
N GLU A 30 -7.39 -25.13 0.15
CA GLU A 30 -6.74 -26.31 0.75
C GLU A 30 -5.66 -25.80 1.69
N ILE A 31 -5.93 -25.87 2.98
CA ILE A 31 -4.91 -25.63 4.00
C ILE A 31 -4.00 -26.84 3.95
N ALA A 32 -2.80 -26.67 3.36
CA ALA A 32 -1.80 -27.71 3.40
C ALA A 32 -1.50 -28.03 4.89
N GLU A 33 -1.78 -29.25 5.29
CA GLU A 33 -1.39 -29.75 6.61
C GLU A 33 0.14 -29.84 6.67
N TYR A 34 0.75 -28.84 7.29
CA TYR A 34 2.15 -28.94 7.67
C TYR A 34 2.23 -29.75 8.97
N ALA A 35 2.82 -30.95 8.92
CA ALA A 35 2.98 -31.84 10.05
C ALA A 35 3.75 -31.24 11.26
N CYS A 36 4.37 -30.09 11.09
CA CYS A 36 5.07 -29.34 12.13
C CYS A 36 4.22 -28.25 12.80
N LEU A 37 3.02 -27.96 12.29
CA LEU A 37 2.11 -27.00 12.90
C LEU A 37 1.15 -27.77 13.82
N HIS A 38 1.51 -27.88 15.08
CA HIS A 38 0.56 -28.24 16.13
C HIS A 38 -0.38 -27.05 16.34
N THR A 39 -1.28 -26.84 15.38
CA THR A 39 -2.37 -25.87 15.56
C THR A 39 -3.40 -26.50 16.48
N ASP A 40 -3.55 -25.92 17.65
CA ASP A 40 -4.69 -26.20 18.50
C ASP A 40 -5.92 -25.63 17.74
N ALA A 41 -6.72 -26.52 17.13
CA ALA A 41 -7.86 -26.14 16.30
C ALA A 41 -8.84 -25.17 16.97
N GLY A 42 -8.81 -25.09 18.31
CA GLY A 42 -9.57 -24.11 19.07
C GLY A 42 -9.00 -22.69 19.06
N LYS A 43 -7.75 -22.49 18.55
CA LYS A 43 -7.09 -21.18 18.48
C LYS A 43 -7.05 -20.58 17.09
N ASP A 44 -7.53 -21.29 16.08
CA ASP A 44 -7.57 -20.84 14.68
C ASP A 44 -8.86 -20.05 14.33
N SER A 45 -9.59 -19.58 15.31
CA SER A 45 -10.82 -18.82 15.11
C SER A 45 -10.62 -17.35 15.41
N LEU A 46 -11.24 -16.48 14.60
CA LEU A 46 -11.36 -15.07 14.94
C LEU A 46 -12.22 -14.92 16.18
N GLN A 47 -11.67 -14.26 17.19
CA GLN A 47 -12.41 -13.95 18.43
C GLN A 47 -12.85 -12.49 18.37
N PHE A 48 -14.10 -12.26 18.72
CA PHE A 48 -14.71 -10.93 18.76
C PHE A 48 -15.03 -10.59 20.21
N PRO A 49 -14.12 -9.95 20.95
CA PRO A 49 -14.34 -9.66 22.37
C PRO A 49 -15.39 -8.56 22.63
N GLY A 50 -15.92 -7.95 21.59
CA GLY A 50 -16.91 -6.87 21.65
C GLY A 50 -17.94 -6.94 20.54
N ASP A 51 -18.43 -5.76 20.11
CA ASP A 51 -19.38 -5.64 19.02
C ASP A 51 -18.76 -6.03 17.67
N THR A 52 -19.43 -6.89 16.93
CA THR A 52 -19.03 -7.34 15.59
C THR A 52 -19.49 -6.42 14.47
N ALA A 53 -20.26 -5.38 14.76
CA ALA A 53 -20.91 -4.54 13.74
C ALA A 53 -19.90 -3.89 12.78
N ALA A 54 -18.77 -3.37 13.29
CA ALA A 54 -17.72 -2.78 12.47
C ALA A 54 -17.08 -3.82 11.55
N PHE A 55 -16.82 -5.04 12.05
CA PHE A 55 -16.26 -6.12 11.27
C PHE A 55 -17.24 -6.63 10.20
N MET A 56 -18.53 -6.67 10.52
CA MET A 56 -19.58 -6.98 9.55
C MET A 56 -19.66 -5.95 8.42
N THR A 57 -19.35 -4.67 8.71
CA THR A 57 -19.26 -3.64 7.68
C THR A 57 -18.12 -3.91 6.70
N PHE A 58 -16.95 -4.29 7.20
CA PHE A 58 -15.83 -4.73 6.36
C PHE A 58 -16.21 -5.95 5.51
N TYR A 59 -16.83 -6.98 6.12
CA TYR A 59 -17.27 -8.18 5.41
C TYR A 59 -18.26 -7.87 4.28
N ARG A 60 -19.24 -7.00 4.50
CA ARG A 60 -20.21 -6.60 3.47
C ARG A 60 -19.53 -5.90 2.28
N LYS A 61 -18.53 -5.06 2.54
CA LYS A 61 -17.73 -4.44 1.47
C LYS A 61 -16.96 -5.49 0.68
N LEU A 62 -16.36 -6.45 1.37
CA LEU A 62 -15.61 -7.54 0.75
C LEU A 62 -16.54 -8.45 -0.06
N GLU A 63 -17.70 -8.84 0.50
CA GLU A 63 -18.73 -9.61 -0.18
C GLU A 63 -19.20 -8.91 -1.46
N ARG A 64 -19.55 -7.64 -1.38
CA ARG A 64 -19.94 -6.83 -2.53
C ARG A 64 -18.87 -6.79 -3.61
N LEU A 65 -17.62 -6.61 -3.22
CA LEU A 65 -16.50 -6.61 -4.15
C LEU A 65 -16.38 -7.94 -4.91
N PHE A 66 -16.53 -9.09 -4.23
CA PHE A 66 -16.44 -10.41 -4.86
C PHE A 66 -17.69 -10.81 -5.64
N THR A 67 -18.87 -10.32 -5.27
CA THR A 67 -20.14 -10.69 -5.94
C THR A 67 -20.48 -9.77 -7.10
N GLU A 68 -20.19 -8.48 -6.97
CA GLU A 68 -20.58 -7.45 -7.94
C GLU A 68 -19.37 -6.94 -8.75
N GLY A 69 -18.14 -7.14 -8.28
CA GLY A 69 -16.92 -6.59 -8.89
C GLY A 69 -16.77 -5.09 -8.67
N GLU A 70 -17.52 -4.51 -7.74
CA GLU A 70 -17.58 -3.08 -7.49
C GLU A 70 -17.14 -2.71 -6.07
N GLY A 71 -16.54 -1.52 -5.95
CA GLY A 71 -16.12 -0.96 -4.68
C GLY A 71 -14.65 -1.19 -4.38
N SER A 72 -14.19 -0.59 -3.29
CA SER A 72 -12.80 -0.70 -2.81
C SER A 72 -12.77 -1.15 -1.37
N VAL A 73 -11.78 -1.96 -1.05
CA VAL A 73 -11.47 -2.42 0.32
C VAL A 73 -10.02 -2.10 0.62
N ASN A 74 -9.79 -1.28 1.63
CA ASN A 74 -8.47 -0.84 2.03
C ASN A 74 -8.06 -1.52 3.35
N ILE A 75 -6.95 -2.25 3.32
CA ILE A 75 -6.38 -2.93 4.48
C ILE A 75 -5.05 -2.26 4.83
N LEU A 76 -4.91 -1.84 6.07
CA LEU A 76 -3.65 -1.34 6.62
C LEU A 76 -3.07 -2.36 7.61
N HIS A 77 -1.84 -2.81 7.36
CA HIS A 77 -1.09 -3.69 8.25
C HIS A 77 0.10 -2.93 8.84
N ILE A 78 0.04 -2.65 10.13
CA ILE A 78 1.10 -1.97 10.89
C ILE A 78 1.92 -3.02 11.64
N GLY A 79 3.26 -2.87 11.63
CA GLY A 79 4.07 -3.83 12.36
C GLY A 79 5.57 -3.53 12.42
N GLY A 80 6.29 -4.53 12.86
CA GLY A 80 7.75 -4.50 12.99
C GLY A 80 8.47 -5.05 11.74
N SER A 81 9.58 -5.74 11.98
CA SER A 81 10.47 -6.29 10.94
C SER A 81 9.78 -7.27 9.99
N HIS A 82 8.86 -8.09 10.45
CA HIS A 82 8.13 -9.05 9.61
C HIS A 82 7.26 -8.34 8.58
N VAL A 83 6.64 -7.21 8.95
CA VAL A 83 5.84 -6.39 8.04
C VAL A 83 6.74 -5.62 7.08
N GLN A 84 7.86 -5.04 7.58
CA GLN A 84 8.86 -4.35 6.73
C GLN A 84 9.45 -5.29 5.69
N ALA A 85 9.77 -6.54 6.06
CA ALA A 85 10.34 -7.52 5.13
C ALA A 85 9.42 -7.82 3.92
N GLY A 86 8.12 -7.60 4.07
CA GLY A 86 7.16 -7.65 2.99
C GLY A 86 6.77 -9.05 2.51
N PHE A 87 7.35 -10.13 3.05
CA PHE A 87 7.03 -11.50 2.61
C PHE A 87 5.58 -11.87 2.89
N PHE A 88 5.15 -11.69 4.13
CA PHE A 88 3.78 -11.99 4.55
C PHE A 88 2.77 -11.14 3.76
N SER A 89 2.94 -9.83 3.77
CA SER A 89 2.04 -8.91 3.09
C SER A 89 1.98 -9.13 1.57
N HIS A 90 3.11 -9.49 0.95
CA HIS A 90 3.13 -9.86 -0.47
C HIS A 90 2.35 -11.14 -0.72
N ARG A 91 2.51 -12.16 0.14
CA ARG A 91 1.77 -13.41 0.02
C ARG A 91 0.26 -13.19 0.14
N VAL A 92 -0.19 -12.39 1.10
CA VAL A 92 -1.61 -12.04 1.27
C VAL A 92 -2.15 -11.34 0.02
N ARG A 93 -1.43 -10.32 -0.49
CA ARG A 93 -1.82 -9.63 -1.73
C ARG A 93 -1.94 -10.60 -2.91
N SER A 94 -0.97 -11.49 -3.07
CA SER A 94 -0.96 -12.47 -4.16
C SER A 94 -2.13 -13.44 -4.04
N HIS A 95 -2.51 -13.84 -2.83
CA HIS A 95 -3.68 -14.70 -2.63
C HIS A 95 -4.97 -13.98 -3.02
N PHE A 96 -5.16 -12.72 -2.65
CA PHE A 96 -6.32 -11.96 -3.10
C PHE A 96 -6.39 -11.87 -4.64
N ALA A 97 -5.25 -11.62 -5.30
CA ALA A 97 -5.18 -11.56 -6.75
C ALA A 97 -5.46 -12.91 -7.43
N MET A 98 -5.19 -14.04 -6.75
CA MET A 98 -5.49 -15.37 -7.27
C MET A 98 -6.97 -15.76 -7.09
N ILE A 99 -7.65 -15.25 -6.06
CA ILE A 99 -9.07 -15.53 -5.84
C ILE A 99 -9.89 -14.98 -7.01
N ASP A 100 -9.66 -13.73 -7.36
CA ASP A 100 -10.30 -13.09 -8.50
C ASP A 100 -9.40 -11.95 -9.03
N PRO A 101 -8.82 -12.10 -10.24
CA PRO A 101 -7.99 -11.06 -10.84
C PRO A 101 -8.72 -9.74 -11.09
N SER A 102 -10.06 -9.72 -11.14
CA SER A 102 -10.84 -8.49 -11.34
C SER A 102 -10.92 -7.62 -10.10
N VAL A 103 -10.63 -8.17 -8.91
CA VAL A 103 -10.67 -7.44 -7.63
C VAL A 103 -9.29 -6.97 -7.17
N VAL A 104 -8.31 -6.98 -8.04
CA VAL A 104 -6.97 -6.45 -7.77
C VAL A 104 -7.04 -4.92 -7.76
N GLY A 105 -7.03 -4.35 -6.58
CA GLY A 105 -7.05 -2.89 -6.37
C GLY A 105 -5.66 -2.26 -6.43
N GLY A 106 -5.23 -1.63 -5.35
CA GLY A 106 -3.94 -0.96 -5.24
C GLY A 106 -2.85 -1.82 -4.61
N ARG A 107 -1.59 -1.55 -4.97
CA ARG A 107 -0.42 -2.19 -4.35
C ARG A 107 -0.27 -1.79 -2.88
N GLY A 108 -0.78 -0.63 -2.51
CA GLY A 108 -0.50 0.03 -1.25
C GLY A 108 0.82 0.79 -1.24
N MET A 109 1.13 1.43 -0.14
CA MET A 109 2.27 2.34 -0.01
C MET A 109 3.62 1.64 -0.17
N LEU A 110 4.55 2.34 -0.80
CA LEU A 110 5.96 1.98 -0.97
C LEU A 110 6.84 2.96 -0.17
N PHE A 111 7.99 2.47 0.25
CA PHE A 111 8.99 3.31 0.90
C PHE A 111 10.41 2.91 0.45
N PRO A 112 11.34 3.86 0.25
CA PRO A 112 12.71 3.58 -0.18
C PRO A 112 13.60 3.12 1.01
N TYR A 113 13.31 1.97 1.60
CA TYR A 113 14.00 1.45 2.79
C TYR A 113 15.53 1.34 2.64
N VAL A 114 16.01 1.17 1.41
CA VAL A 114 17.46 1.06 1.12
C VAL A 114 18.19 2.35 1.53
N THR A 115 17.56 3.51 1.42
CA THR A 115 18.15 4.79 1.83
C THR A 115 18.36 4.89 3.34
N LEU A 116 17.66 4.06 4.12
CA LEU A 116 17.83 3.96 5.57
C LEU A 116 18.90 2.95 6.00
N GLY A 117 19.60 2.34 5.05
CA GLY A 117 20.55 1.25 5.35
C GLY A 117 19.88 0.00 5.94
N THR A 118 18.61 -0.25 5.63
CA THR A 118 17.84 -1.38 6.13
C THR A 118 17.28 -2.22 4.98
N ASN A 119 16.82 -3.45 5.28
CA ASN A 119 16.24 -4.32 4.27
C ASN A 119 14.96 -3.72 3.66
N ALA A 120 14.82 -3.88 2.35
CA ALA A 120 13.61 -3.52 1.60
C ALA A 120 12.82 -4.77 1.21
N PRO A 121 11.48 -4.67 1.07
CA PRO A 121 10.67 -5.72 0.46
C PRO A 121 11.17 -6.07 -0.95
N LYS A 122 11.24 -7.36 -1.27
CA LYS A 122 11.62 -7.83 -2.63
C LYS A 122 10.46 -7.77 -3.63
N SER A 123 9.27 -7.43 -3.18
CA SER A 123 8.05 -7.40 -3.98
C SER A 123 7.86 -6.11 -4.78
N TYR A 124 8.83 -5.22 -4.80
CA TYR A 124 8.90 -4.05 -5.66
C TYR A 124 10.35 -3.57 -5.79
N SER A 125 10.62 -2.83 -6.85
CA SER A 125 11.94 -2.25 -7.11
C SER A 125 11.90 -0.73 -7.02
N LEU A 126 12.38 -0.20 -5.91
CA LEU A 126 12.53 1.23 -5.64
C LEU A 126 13.97 1.50 -5.18
N THR A 127 14.74 2.16 -6.03
CA THR A 127 16.15 2.45 -5.79
C THR A 127 16.39 3.95 -5.65
N SER A 128 17.51 4.33 -5.05
CA SER A 128 17.89 5.72 -4.84
C SER A 128 19.27 6.01 -5.42
N GLN A 129 19.48 7.25 -5.83
CA GLN A 129 20.75 7.85 -6.21
C GLN A 129 20.91 9.18 -5.48
N GLY A 130 22.15 9.65 -5.32
CA GLY A 130 22.46 10.89 -4.59
C GLY A 130 22.56 10.68 -3.10
N VAL A 131 22.63 11.79 -2.37
CA VAL A 131 22.83 11.81 -0.91
C VAL A 131 21.47 11.88 -0.21
N TRP A 132 21.23 10.93 0.65
CA TRP A 132 20.02 10.83 1.45
C TRP A 132 20.36 10.62 2.92
N THR A 133 19.61 11.27 3.78
CA THR A 133 19.55 10.99 5.22
C THR A 133 18.19 10.43 5.56
N GLY A 134 18.07 9.73 6.69
CA GLY A 134 16.77 9.18 7.04
C GLY A 134 16.57 8.97 8.53
N GLN A 135 15.29 8.95 8.91
CA GLN A 135 14.84 8.72 10.27
C GLN A 135 13.78 7.63 10.30
N ARG A 136 13.70 6.95 11.43
CA ARG A 136 12.67 5.95 11.73
C ARG A 136 12.03 6.28 13.07
N CYS A 137 10.81 5.82 13.27
CA CYS A 137 10.03 6.04 14.49
C CYS A 137 10.66 5.47 15.79
N LEU A 138 11.81 4.80 15.69
CA LEU A 138 12.63 4.35 16.83
C LEU A 138 13.60 5.42 17.34
N ALA A 139 13.79 6.52 16.61
CA ALA A 139 14.73 7.56 17.02
C ALA A 139 14.23 8.21 18.32
N ARG A 140 15.15 8.41 19.28
CA ARG A 140 14.84 9.07 20.57
C ARG A 140 14.39 10.52 20.38
N SER A 141 14.86 11.17 19.34
CA SER A 141 14.48 12.52 18.95
C SER A 141 14.24 12.52 17.44
N LEU A 142 13.11 13.02 17.03
CA LEU A 142 12.75 13.16 15.63
C LEU A 142 13.08 14.59 15.18
N GLU A 143 13.83 14.71 14.09
CA GLU A 143 14.16 16.00 13.47
C GLU A 143 13.01 16.53 12.61
N ALA A 144 12.11 15.63 12.18
CA ALA A 144 10.96 15.98 11.37
C ALA A 144 9.78 15.03 11.62
N PRO A 145 8.54 15.47 11.33
CA PRO A 145 7.33 14.67 11.49
C PRO A 145 7.35 13.42 10.62
N LEU A 146 7.10 12.26 11.22
CA LEU A 146 6.91 10.99 10.53
C LEU A 146 5.44 10.75 10.22
N GLY A 147 5.19 10.03 9.14
CA GLY A 147 3.85 9.69 8.67
C GLY A 147 3.54 8.20 8.74
N LEU A 148 2.66 7.77 7.85
CA LEU A 148 2.10 6.42 7.77
C LEU A 148 3.18 5.33 7.58
N SER A 149 4.31 5.62 6.97
CA SER A 149 5.41 4.65 6.80
C SER A 149 6.20 4.38 8.08
N GLY A 150 6.07 5.21 9.12
CA GLY A 150 6.93 5.17 10.28
C GLY A 150 8.38 5.60 10.02
N ALA A 151 8.64 6.18 8.84
CA ALA A 151 9.95 6.58 8.39
C ALA A 151 9.91 7.81 7.49
N LEU A 152 11.08 8.42 7.32
CA LEU A 152 11.30 9.61 6.49
C LEU A 152 12.69 9.52 5.87
N VAL A 153 12.82 9.92 4.62
CA VAL A 153 14.12 10.19 3.98
C VAL A 153 14.15 11.64 3.49
N THR A 154 15.27 12.28 3.69
CA THR A 154 15.51 13.68 3.32
C THR A 154 16.70 13.76 2.38
N THR A 155 16.57 14.56 1.34
CA THR A 155 17.70 14.93 0.47
C THR A 155 17.88 16.43 0.44
N ARG A 156 19.13 16.85 0.40
CA ARG A 156 19.59 18.23 0.07
C ARG A 156 20.47 18.22 -1.18
N ASP A 157 20.50 17.09 -1.88
CA ASP A 157 21.27 16.89 -3.09
C ASP A 157 20.40 17.13 -4.33
N THR A 158 20.74 18.10 -5.13
CA THR A 158 20.04 18.45 -6.39
C THR A 158 20.06 17.32 -7.42
N LEU A 159 20.96 16.35 -7.27
CA LEU A 159 21.07 15.18 -8.14
C LEU A 159 20.35 13.95 -7.56
N ALA A 160 19.76 14.09 -6.38
CA ALA A 160 19.04 12.97 -5.74
C ALA A 160 17.86 12.49 -6.57
N ARG A 161 17.68 11.18 -6.60
CA ARG A 161 16.62 10.52 -7.40
C ARG A 161 16.11 9.29 -6.69
N LEU A 162 14.79 9.03 -6.88
CA LEU A 162 14.16 7.77 -6.53
C LEU A 162 13.60 7.14 -7.79
N LYS A 163 14.10 5.97 -8.17
CA LYS A 163 13.67 5.24 -9.37
C LYS A 163 12.78 4.08 -8.98
N LEU A 164 11.54 4.08 -9.48
CA LEU A 164 10.56 3.02 -9.34
C LEU A 164 10.40 2.27 -10.66
N VAL A 165 10.52 0.94 -10.62
CA VAL A 165 10.19 0.06 -11.74
C VAL A 165 8.73 -0.35 -11.62
N LEU A 166 7.86 0.17 -12.50
CA LEU A 166 6.42 -0.03 -12.45
C LEU A 166 6.01 -1.47 -12.74
N SER A 167 6.70 -2.15 -13.66
CA SER A 167 6.48 -3.58 -13.94
C SER A 167 6.74 -4.47 -12.71
N SER A 168 7.54 -4.01 -11.75
CA SER A 168 7.72 -4.74 -10.47
C SER A 168 6.48 -4.70 -9.57
N LEU A 169 5.49 -3.89 -9.92
CA LEU A 169 4.23 -3.76 -9.17
C LEU A 169 3.12 -4.67 -9.71
N GLU A 170 3.35 -5.41 -10.78
CA GLU A 170 2.33 -6.30 -11.31
C GLU A 170 1.87 -7.35 -10.26
N PRO A 171 0.59 -7.74 -10.31
CA PRO A 171 -0.46 -7.42 -11.30
C PRO A 171 -1.18 -6.08 -11.09
N TRP A 172 -0.73 -5.25 -10.16
CA TRP A 172 -1.40 -3.96 -9.85
C TRP A 172 -1.12 -2.94 -10.94
N LYS A 173 -2.16 -2.51 -11.62
CA LYS A 173 -2.07 -1.47 -12.64
C LYS A 173 -2.02 -0.10 -11.97
N VAL A 174 -1.01 0.67 -12.31
CA VAL A 174 -0.75 2.00 -11.74
C VAL A 174 -0.94 3.05 -12.83
N SER A 175 -1.81 4.02 -12.59
CA SER A 175 -2.07 5.14 -13.49
C SER A 175 -1.62 6.49 -12.92
N ARG A 176 -1.36 6.53 -11.61
CA ARG A 176 -0.90 7.72 -10.89
C ARG A 176 0.04 7.33 -9.77
N LEU A 177 1.00 8.20 -9.47
CA LEU A 177 1.78 8.13 -8.24
C LEU A 177 1.45 9.34 -7.37
N ARG A 178 1.30 9.09 -6.07
CA ARG A 178 1.26 10.14 -5.06
C ARG A 178 2.50 10.04 -4.19
N VAL A 179 3.28 11.11 -4.12
CA VAL A 179 4.45 11.22 -3.26
C VAL A 179 4.04 11.93 -1.98
N LEU A 180 4.01 11.18 -0.89
CA LEU A 180 3.79 11.73 0.46
C LEU A 180 5.11 12.33 0.93
N GLY A 181 5.13 13.63 1.09
CA GLY A 181 6.36 14.35 1.41
C GLY A 181 6.12 15.84 1.47
N GLU A 182 7.20 16.55 1.77
CA GLU A 182 7.16 18.01 1.84
C GLU A 182 8.52 18.59 1.44
N ALA A 183 8.49 19.73 0.79
CA ALA A 183 9.65 20.57 0.61
C ALA A 183 9.90 21.40 1.88
N GLU A 184 11.16 21.61 2.24
CA GLU A 184 11.55 22.55 3.30
C GLU A 184 11.49 24.01 2.82
N SER A 185 11.24 24.22 1.52
CA SER A 185 11.04 25.52 0.87
C SER A 185 10.08 25.39 -0.30
N ASP A 186 9.20 26.36 -0.51
CA ASP A 186 8.26 26.41 -1.63
C ASP A 186 8.97 26.46 -3.01
N SER A 187 10.27 26.74 -3.02
CA SER A 187 11.07 26.76 -4.24
C SER A 187 11.50 25.38 -4.73
N ILE A 188 11.30 24.29 -3.95
CA ILE A 188 11.66 22.94 -4.32
C ILE A 188 10.40 22.14 -4.61
N THR A 189 10.32 21.55 -5.80
CA THR A 189 9.15 20.77 -6.23
C THR A 189 9.62 19.41 -6.74
N PRO A 190 8.96 18.30 -6.35
CA PRO A 190 9.23 17.00 -6.95
C PRO A 190 8.71 16.99 -8.39
N VAL A 191 9.43 16.34 -9.26
CA VAL A 191 9.09 16.17 -10.67
C VAL A 191 9.28 14.69 -11.03
N LEU A 192 8.37 14.15 -11.84
CA LEU A 192 8.44 12.77 -12.28
C LEU A 192 8.95 12.68 -13.71
N VAL A 193 9.93 11.82 -13.94
CA VAL A 193 10.48 11.51 -15.26
C VAL A 193 10.09 10.09 -15.65
N CYS A 194 9.33 9.94 -16.75
CA CYS A 194 8.92 8.64 -17.30
C CYS A 194 9.33 8.59 -18.78
N GLY A 195 10.41 7.85 -19.08
CA GLY A 195 11.03 7.91 -20.43
C GLY A 195 11.50 9.31 -20.75
N GLU A 196 10.99 9.89 -21.84
CA GLU A 196 11.28 11.28 -22.25
C GLU A 196 10.31 12.32 -21.65
N ASN A 197 9.26 11.86 -20.94
CA ASN A 197 8.25 12.74 -20.39
C ASN A 197 8.66 13.29 -19.03
N LEU A 198 8.63 14.61 -18.91
CA LEU A 198 8.74 15.33 -17.66
C LEU A 198 7.33 15.70 -17.17
N ILE A 199 6.96 15.24 -16.00
CA ILE A 199 5.62 15.38 -15.45
C ILE A 199 5.70 16.23 -14.17
N CYS A 200 5.04 17.37 -14.20
CA CYS A 200 4.88 18.22 -13.02
C CYS A 200 3.77 17.67 -12.10
N PRO A 201 3.84 17.96 -10.80
CA PRO A 201 2.81 17.50 -9.88
C PRO A 201 1.48 18.21 -10.13
N SER A 202 0.40 17.48 -9.87
CA SER A 202 -0.96 17.98 -9.82
C SER A 202 -1.54 17.80 -8.41
N PHE A 203 -2.60 18.53 -8.11
CA PHE A 203 -3.29 18.51 -6.82
C PHE A 203 -4.79 18.26 -7.06
N PRO A 204 -5.18 17.01 -7.41
CA PRO A 204 -6.54 16.70 -7.84
C PRO A 204 -7.56 16.71 -6.70
N ASP A 205 -7.09 16.69 -5.46
CA ASP A 205 -7.89 16.64 -4.24
C ASP A 205 -7.18 17.40 -3.11
N GLU A 206 -7.84 17.54 -1.97
CA GLU A 206 -7.29 18.17 -0.75
C GLU A 206 -6.39 17.24 0.08
N LYS A 207 -6.13 16.03 -0.40
CA LYS A 207 -5.31 15.06 0.31
C LYS A 207 -3.83 15.43 0.22
N PRO A 208 -3.03 15.11 1.25
CA PRO A 208 -1.61 15.43 1.25
C PRO A 208 -0.83 14.73 0.13
N GLY A 209 0.21 15.39 -0.33
CA GLY A 209 1.17 14.83 -1.30
C GLY A 209 1.07 15.43 -2.69
N TYR A 210 2.02 15.03 -3.52
CA TYR A 210 2.20 15.46 -4.91
C TYR A 210 1.76 14.34 -5.83
N CYS A 211 0.79 14.61 -6.70
CA CYS A 211 0.23 13.61 -7.62
C CYS A 211 0.83 13.73 -9.02
N PHE A 212 1.09 12.59 -9.65
CA PHE A 212 1.66 12.50 -10.99
C PHE A 212 0.87 11.48 -11.80
N ASP A 213 0.20 11.92 -12.85
CA ASP A 213 -0.48 11.01 -13.78
C ASP A 213 0.57 10.34 -14.68
N LEU A 214 0.55 9.02 -14.75
CA LEU A 214 1.53 8.25 -15.51
C LEU A 214 1.12 8.12 -16.98
N PRO A 215 2.07 8.27 -17.93
CA PRO A 215 1.79 7.96 -19.33
C PRO A 215 1.51 6.46 -19.50
N SER A 216 0.60 6.16 -20.44
CA SER A 216 0.28 4.77 -20.76
C SER A 216 1.53 4.01 -21.21
N GLY A 217 1.73 2.80 -20.68
CA GLY A 217 2.86 1.94 -21.03
C GLY A 217 4.19 2.33 -20.38
N ALA A 218 4.18 3.19 -19.36
CA ALA A 218 5.41 3.50 -18.61
C ALA A 218 5.87 2.28 -17.79
N ASP A 219 7.09 1.81 -18.07
CA ASP A 219 7.72 0.70 -17.33
C ASP A 219 8.47 1.17 -16.09
N THR A 220 8.98 2.39 -16.13
CA THR A 220 9.84 2.95 -15.09
C THR A 220 9.57 4.44 -14.96
N CYS A 221 9.57 4.92 -13.73
CA CYS A 221 9.55 6.35 -13.44
C CYS A 221 10.61 6.72 -12.41
N THR A 222 11.05 7.96 -12.48
CA THR A 222 12.08 8.52 -11.58
C THR A 222 11.57 9.82 -10.99
N ILE A 223 11.48 9.88 -9.67
CA ILE A 223 11.20 11.11 -8.94
C ILE A 223 12.51 11.88 -8.82
N THR A 224 12.50 13.11 -9.29
CA THR A 224 13.60 14.09 -9.19
C THR A 224 13.08 15.34 -8.51
N PHE A 225 13.95 16.26 -8.19
CA PHE A 225 13.56 17.50 -7.50
C PHE A 225 14.09 18.69 -8.28
N SER A 226 13.21 19.64 -8.57
CA SER A 226 13.52 20.85 -9.33
C SER A 226 13.31 22.07 -8.45
N GLY A 227 14.03 23.14 -8.73
CA GLY A 227 13.87 24.43 -8.06
C GLY A 227 15.15 25.04 -7.58
N ILE A 228 15.01 26.07 -6.73
CA ILE A 228 16.14 26.80 -6.15
C ILE A 228 16.50 26.17 -4.81
N TRP A 229 17.67 25.54 -4.79
CA TRP A 229 18.20 24.92 -3.59
C TRP A 229 19.01 25.94 -2.79
N GLN A 230 18.81 25.91 -1.48
CA GLN A 230 19.64 26.63 -0.52
C GLN A 230 20.33 25.62 0.36
N ASP A 231 21.52 25.91 0.85
CA ASP A 231 22.46 24.96 1.51
C ASP A 231 21.85 24.16 2.67
N SER A 232 20.77 24.65 3.29
CA SER A 232 20.13 23.99 4.43
C SER A 232 18.76 23.39 4.14
N LEU A 233 18.18 23.63 2.94
CA LEU A 233 16.82 23.25 2.61
C LEU A 233 16.81 22.07 1.65
N GLY A 234 15.84 21.18 1.81
CA GLY A 234 15.75 19.97 1.02
C GLY A 234 14.31 19.51 0.81
N PHE A 235 14.18 18.27 0.38
CA PHE A 235 12.90 17.62 0.22
C PHE A 235 12.83 16.36 1.09
N ARG A 236 11.70 16.17 1.77
CA ARG A 236 11.39 15.04 2.62
C ARG A 236 10.40 14.12 1.94
N VAL A 237 10.68 12.82 1.92
CA VAL A 237 9.77 11.79 1.41
C VAL A 237 9.38 10.85 2.55
N ARG A 238 8.08 10.72 2.81
CA ARG A 238 7.50 9.82 3.81
C ARG A 238 6.88 8.57 3.19
N GLY A 239 6.60 8.58 1.90
CA GLY A 239 6.06 7.42 1.20
C GLY A 239 5.73 7.72 -0.26
N ILE A 240 5.50 6.67 -1.02
CA ILE A 240 5.03 6.73 -2.40
C ILE A 240 3.81 5.80 -2.50
N LEU A 241 2.67 6.34 -2.90
CA LEU A 241 1.44 5.57 -3.08
C LEU A 241 1.16 5.43 -4.57
N PRO A 242 1.33 4.21 -5.13
CA PRO A 242 0.82 3.90 -6.45
C PRO A 242 -0.70 3.85 -6.43
N GLU A 243 -1.34 4.68 -7.26
CA GLU A 243 -2.79 4.75 -7.41
C GLU A 243 -3.17 4.19 -8.79
N GLY A 244 -4.26 3.44 -8.84
CA GLY A 244 -4.74 2.78 -10.06
C GLY A 244 -6.25 2.74 -10.12
N HIS A 245 -6.80 1.56 -10.42
CA HIS A 245 -8.24 1.37 -10.46
C HIS A 245 -8.88 1.61 -9.10
N LEU A 246 -10.08 2.21 -9.14
CA LEU A 246 -10.85 2.53 -7.93
C LEU A 246 -11.48 1.29 -7.28
N SER A 247 -11.64 0.18 -8.04
CA SER A 247 -12.22 -1.07 -7.52
C SER A 247 -11.12 -2.06 -7.14
N GLY A 248 -11.37 -2.83 -6.07
CA GLY A 248 -10.50 -3.92 -5.63
C GLY A 248 -9.93 -3.74 -4.24
N ILE A 249 -9.04 -4.66 -3.87
CA ILE A 249 -8.41 -4.70 -2.55
C ILE A 249 -7.05 -3.99 -2.60
N THR A 250 -6.88 -2.97 -1.77
CA THR A 250 -5.58 -2.33 -1.54
C THR A 250 -5.05 -2.77 -0.18
N TYR A 251 -3.85 -3.35 -0.17
CA TYR A 251 -3.21 -3.81 1.06
C TYR A 251 -1.92 -3.04 1.32
N THR A 252 -1.98 -2.07 2.22
CA THR A 252 -0.84 -1.28 2.66
C THR A 252 -0.14 -1.97 3.83
N ALA A 253 1.14 -2.25 3.68
CA ALA A 253 1.98 -2.77 4.75
C ALA A 253 2.93 -1.66 5.21
N SER A 254 2.80 -1.26 6.46
CA SER A 254 3.63 -0.27 7.11
C SER A 254 4.40 -0.92 8.25
N GLY A 255 5.68 -1.19 8.03
CA GLY A 255 6.52 -1.90 8.98
C GLY A 255 7.89 -1.26 9.14
N ILE A 256 8.37 -1.24 10.38
CA ILE A 256 9.71 -0.74 10.72
C ILE A 256 10.45 -1.76 11.59
N ASN A 257 11.64 -2.15 11.17
CA ASN A 257 12.50 -3.06 11.94
C ASN A 257 12.73 -2.51 13.33
N GLY A 258 12.39 -3.31 14.33
CA GLY A 258 12.56 -2.96 15.73
C GLY A 258 11.44 -2.10 16.33
N ALA A 259 10.42 -1.72 15.55
CA ALA A 259 9.32 -0.90 16.07
C ALA A 259 8.53 -1.64 17.15
N ALA A 260 8.19 -0.90 18.20
CA ALA A 260 7.31 -1.23 19.27
C ALA A 260 6.05 -0.35 19.18
N VAL A 261 5.02 -0.63 19.98
CA VAL A 261 3.78 0.18 19.98
C VAL A 261 4.08 1.67 20.18
N PRO A 262 4.88 2.10 21.19
CA PRO A 262 5.19 3.51 21.39
C PRO A 262 5.90 4.17 20.18
N SER A 263 6.63 3.39 19.36
CA SER A 263 7.30 3.93 18.18
C SER A 263 6.32 4.55 17.19
N TRP A 264 5.15 3.93 17.01
CA TRP A 264 4.13 4.41 16.09
C TRP A 264 3.40 5.65 16.61
N LEU A 265 3.29 5.80 17.94
CA LEU A 265 2.68 6.98 18.55
C LEU A 265 3.49 8.26 18.33
N SER A 266 4.77 8.15 17.98
CA SER A 266 5.61 9.29 17.61
C SER A 266 5.39 9.83 16.18
N CYS A 267 4.59 9.14 15.36
CA CYS A 267 4.36 9.50 13.97
C CYS A 267 3.26 10.57 13.84
N SER A 268 3.59 11.83 14.03
CA SER A 268 2.61 12.95 14.13
C SER A 268 1.84 13.25 12.83
N LYS A 269 2.33 12.79 11.66
CA LYS A 269 1.64 12.89 10.36
C LYS A 269 0.87 11.62 10.00
N PHE A 270 0.78 10.66 10.92
CA PHE A 270 0.14 9.37 10.65
C PHE A 270 -1.33 9.53 10.26
N GLU A 271 -2.11 10.28 11.02
CA GLU A 271 -3.53 10.48 10.78
C GLU A 271 -3.79 11.25 9.49
N GLU A 272 -3.02 12.30 9.22
CA GLU A 272 -3.10 13.10 7.99
C GLU A 272 -2.86 12.23 6.74
N GLU A 273 -1.83 11.39 6.77
CA GLU A 273 -1.51 10.50 5.65
C GLU A 273 -2.45 9.30 5.55
N LEU A 274 -3.02 8.85 6.66
CA LEU A 274 -4.05 7.82 6.69
C LEU A 274 -5.31 8.25 5.91
N ALA A 275 -5.65 9.55 5.95
CA ALA A 275 -6.78 10.10 5.22
C ALA A 275 -6.63 9.98 3.68
N VAL A 276 -5.42 9.76 3.17
CA VAL A 276 -5.21 9.50 1.72
C VAL A 276 -5.86 8.19 1.30
N LEU A 277 -5.74 7.16 2.14
CA LEU A 277 -6.28 5.83 1.89
C LEU A 277 -6.93 5.28 3.17
N PRO A 278 -8.11 5.77 3.56
CA PRO A 278 -8.77 5.37 4.80
C PRO A 278 -8.97 3.85 4.83
N PRO A 279 -8.51 3.14 5.88
CA PRO A 279 -8.62 1.70 5.95
C PRO A 279 -10.03 1.25 6.37
N ASP A 280 -10.49 0.15 5.77
CA ASP A 280 -11.67 -0.59 6.21
C ASP A 280 -11.32 -1.64 7.27
N LEU A 281 -10.05 -2.07 7.26
CA LEU A 281 -9.49 -2.99 8.25
C LEU A 281 -8.07 -2.55 8.61
N VAL A 282 -7.79 -2.47 9.91
CA VAL A 282 -6.44 -2.27 10.44
C VAL A 282 -5.97 -3.55 11.13
N ILE A 283 -4.78 -4.01 10.75
CA ILE A 283 -4.11 -5.17 11.34
C ILE A 283 -2.90 -4.66 12.12
N PHE A 284 -2.86 -4.92 13.42
CA PHE A 284 -1.72 -4.62 14.27
C PHE A 284 -0.87 -5.88 14.44
N GLY A 285 0.18 -6.02 13.62
CA GLY A 285 1.18 -7.07 13.72
C GLY A 285 2.40 -6.64 14.53
N ILE A 286 2.17 -6.08 15.72
CA ILE A 286 3.18 -5.48 16.58
C ILE A 286 3.13 -6.09 17.99
N GLY A 287 4.14 -5.83 18.82
CA GLY A 287 4.19 -6.29 20.21
C GLY A 287 5.41 -7.16 20.51
N ILE A 288 5.99 -7.83 19.49
CA ILE A 288 7.14 -8.71 19.72
C ILE A 288 8.37 -7.94 20.24
N ASN A 289 8.56 -6.71 19.78
CA ASN A 289 9.67 -5.88 20.27
C ASN A 289 9.37 -5.28 21.63
N ASP A 290 8.11 -5.05 21.97
CA ASP A 290 7.66 -4.64 23.30
C ASP A 290 7.89 -5.77 24.32
N ALA A 291 7.60 -7.00 23.92
CA ALA A 291 7.82 -8.19 24.75
C ALA A 291 9.29 -8.63 24.84
N ASN A 292 10.18 -8.10 24.00
CA ASN A 292 11.60 -8.44 23.99
C ASN A 292 12.39 -7.69 25.08
N VAL A 293 11.89 -7.78 26.29
CA VAL A 293 12.51 -7.25 27.50
C VAL A 293 12.53 -8.32 28.58
N LEU A 294 13.34 -8.14 29.62
CA LEU A 294 13.30 -9.05 30.78
C LEU A 294 11.88 -9.04 31.37
N PRO A 295 11.33 -10.20 31.79
CA PRO A 295 9.96 -10.29 32.33
C PRO A 295 9.66 -9.28 33.43
N GLN A 296 10.65 -8.95 34.27
CA GLN A 296 10.52 -7.99 35.39
C GLN A 296 10.45 -6.53 34.89
N LYS A 297 10.82 -6.27 33.62
CA LYS A 297 10.80 -4.95 32.99
C LYS A 297 9.64 -4.77 32.03
N PHE A 298 8.86 -5.84 31.80
CA PHE A 298 7.67 -5.74 30.94
C PHE A 298 6.55 -5.03 31.67
N ASP A 299 6.23 -3.85 31.20
CA ASP A 299 5.12 -3.02 31.71
C ASP A 299 3.86 -3.32 30.89
N LYS A 300 2.92 -4.01 31.52
CA LYS A 300 1.64 -4.36 30.87
C LYS A 300 0.72 -3.16 30.71
N GLU A 301 0.88 -2.14 31.54
CA GLU A 301 0.04 -0.93 31.49
C GLU A 301 0.52 0.04 30.42
N ALA A 302 1.83 0.02 30.12
CA ALA A 302 2.40 0.81 29.05
C ALA A 302 2.24 0.16 27.65
N PHE A 303 1.91 -1.13 27.58
CA PHE A 303 1.62 -1.86 26.35
C PHE A 303 0.17 -1.74 25.94
#